data_0463e8b91a9dc0e3ca508775075658ab
#
_entry.id   0463e8b91a9dc0e3ca508775075658ab
#
_cell.length_a   1.000
_cell.length_b   1.000
_cell.length_c   1.000
_cell.angle_alpha   90.00
_cell.angle_beta   90.00
_cell.angle_gamma   90.00
#
_symmetry.space_group_name_H-M   'P 1'
#
loop_
_entity.id
_entity.type
_entity.pdbx_description
1 polymer ?
#
loop_
_entity_poly.entity_id
_entity_poly.type
_entity_poly.pdbx_seq_one_letter_code
_entity_poly.pdbx_strand_id
1 'polypeptide(L)'
;MTVKEIARLMDISAVRADSTLEEITRAAEVAKRYGCIAVFALPAHTPFLIECLEGSGVITGGVAGFPGGAETSAAKAQTASSLVRMGCSEIDMVNNIAWLKAGKQAPYQADVRAVVEAAEGRPVKVII
;
A
#
# COMPACT_ATOMS: atom_id res chain seq x y z
N MET A 1 -13.02 -20.41 -12.14
CA MET A 1 -12.87 -19.40 -11.09
C MET A 1 -14.18 -18.64 -10.96
N THR A 2 -14.74 -18.57 -9.77
CA THR A 2 -15.97 -17.82 -9.48
C THR A 2 -15.67 -16.33 -9.30
N VAL A 3 -16.68 -15.48 -9.40
CA VAL A 3 -16.53 -14.02 -9.14
C VAL A 3 -15.97 -13.77 -7.74
N LYS A 4 -16.37 -14.56 -6.74
CA LYS A 4 -15.88 -14.44 -5.37
C LYS A 4 -14.39 -14.80 -5.24
N GLU A 5 -13.93 -15.82 -5.96
CA GLU A 5 -12.51 -16.18 -5.99
C GLU A 5 -11.66 -15.11 -6.68
N ILE A 6 -12.19 -14.51 -7.76
CA ILE A 6 -11.52 -13.40 -8.43
C ILE A 6 -11.43 -12.18 -7.50
N ALA A 7 -12.52 -11.80 -6.84
CA ALA A 7 -12.55 -10.66 -5.93
C ALA A 7 -11.50 -10.77 -4.81
N ARG A 8 -11.25 -11.98 -4.30
CA ARG A 8 -10.21 -12.24 -3.29
C ARG A 8 -8.76 -12.06 -3.80
N LEU A 9 -8.57 -11.89 -5.09
CA LEU A 9 -7.27 -11.58 -5.70
C LEU A 9 -7.14 -10.09 -6.05
N MET A 10 -8.15 -9.29 -5.74
CA MET A 10 -8.20 -7.87 -6.09
C MET A 10 -8.05 -7.01 -4.86
N ASP A 11 -7.28 -5.94 -4.98
CA ASP A 11 -7.32 -4.81 -4.07
C ASP A 11 -8.04 -3.61 -4.72
N ILE A 12 -8.46 -2.66 -3.90
CA ILE A 12 -9.07 -1.41 -4.34
C ILE A 12 -8.23 -0.27 -3.81
N SER A 13 -7.91 0.69 -4.67
CA SER A 13 -7.04 1.82 -4.30
C SER A 13 -7.77 3.15 -4.41
N ALA A 14 -7.79 3.91 -3.31
CA ALA A 14 -8.19 5.29 -3.24
C ALA A 14 -6.95 6.17 -2.96
N VAL A 15 -6.02 6.18 -3.93
CA VAL A 15 -4.68 6.78 -3.81
C VAL A 15 -4.43 7.96 -4.75
N ARG A 16 -5.48 8.56 -5.28
CA ARG A 16 -5.34 9.82 -6.01
C ARG A 16 -5.08 10.95 -5.01
N ALA A 17 -4.32 11.96 -5.43
CA ALA A 17 -4.03 13.11 -4.56
C ALA A 17 -5.29 13.87 -4.11
N ASP A 18 -6.37 13.77 -4.89
CA ASP A 18 -7.67 14.41 -4.65
C ASP A 18 -8.73 13.42 -4.10
N SER A 19 -8.35 12.20 -3.74
CA SER A 19 -9.30 11.23 -3.17
C SER A 19 -9.91 11.76 -1.88
N THR A 20 -11.24 11.81 -1.87
CA THR A 20 -12.02 12.28 -0.72
C THR A 20 -12.30 11.16 0.28
N LEU A 21 -12.68 11.51 1.52
CA LEU A 21 -13.10 10.53 2.52
C LEU A 21 -14.34 9.75 2.05
N GLU A 22 -15.23 10.36 1.27
CA GLU A 22 -16.38 9.69 0.68
C GLU A 22 -15.95 8.60 -0.32
N GLU A 23 -14.96 8.90 -1.17
CA GLU A 23 -14.41 7.91 -2.11
C GLU A 23 -13.71 6.76 -1.39
N ILE A 24 -13.01 7.04 -0.30
CA ILE A 24 -12.38 6.03 0.56
C ILE A 24 -13.46 5.14 1.21
N THR A 25 -14.51 5.75 1.74
CA THR A 25 -15.66 5.01 2.30
C THR A 25 -16.28 4.10 1.25
N ARG A 26 -16.52 4.60 0.05
CA ARG A 26 -17.06 3.82 -1.07
C ARG A 26 -16.15 2.65 -1.46
N ALA A 27 -14.83 2.88 -1.51
CA ALA A 27 -13.86 1.82 -1.78
C ALA A 27 -13.93 0.72 -0.71
N ALA A 28 -14.00 1.09 0.56
CA ALA A 28 -14.14 0.14 1.67
C ALA A 28 -15.45 -0.65 1.60
N GLU A 29 -16.57 0.00 1.28
CA GLU A 29 -17.87 -0.66 1.12
C GLU A 29 -17.89 -1.66 -0.02
N VAL A 30 -17.31 -1.28 -1.18
CA VAL A 30 -17.18 -2.17 -2.33
C VAL A 30 -16.31 -3.38 -1.97
N ALA A 31 -15.17 -3.16 -1.32
CA ALA A 31 -14.29 -4.24 -0.91
C ALA A 31 -14.98 -5.21 0.05
N LYS A 32 -15.70 -4.71 1.04
CA LYS A 32 -16.51 -5.52 1.97
C LYS A 32 -17.58 -6.32 1.25
N ARG A 33 -18.32 -5.66 0.36
CA ARG A 33 -19.43 -6.27 -0.39
C ARG A 33 -18.99 -7.44 -1.27
N TYR A 34 -17.86 -7.29 -1.96
CA TYR A 34 -17.37 -8.30 -2.90
C TYR A 34 -16.32 -9.25 -2.31
N GLY A 35 -15.83 -8.96 -1.11
CA GLY A 35 -14.80 -9.74 -0.45
C GLY A 35 -13.43 -9.57 -1.10
N CYS A 36 -13.08 -8.34 -1.52
CA CYS A 36 -11.73 -8.03 -1.99
C CYS A 36 -10.69 -8.26 -0.89
N ILE A 37 -9.43 -8.46 -1.28
CA ILE A 37 -8.38 -8.78 -0.30
C ILE A 37 -7.98 -7.55 0.52
N ALA A 38 -7.83 -6.39 -0.13
CA ALA A 38 -7.29 -5.18 0.52
C ALA A 38 -7.91 -3.90 -0.04
N VAL A 39 -7.80 -2.82 0.74
CA VAL A 39 -8.00 -1.44 0.27
C VAL A 39 -6.79 -0.61 0.65
N PHE A 40 -6.39 0.30 -0.25
CA PHE A 40 -5.28 1.21 -0.08
C PHE A 40 -5.73 2.67 -0.08
N ALA A 41 -5.14 3.47 0.80
CA ALA A 41 -5.28 4.92 0.81
C ALA A 41 -3.90 5.58 0.97
N LEU A 42 -3.83 6.87 0.69
CA LEU A 42 -2.62 7.66 0.96
C LEU A 42 -2.37 7.72 2.49
N PRO A 43 -1.12 7.87 2.94
CA PRO A 43 -0.75 7.79 4.36
C PRO A 43 -1.59 8.69 5.28
N ALA A 44 -1.92 9.91 4.84
CA ALA A 44 -2.74 10.84 5.62
C ALA A 44 -4.18 10.33 5.89
N HIS A 45 -4.70 9.45 5.02
CA HIS A 45 -6.05 8.91 5.10
C HIS A 45 -6.11 7.46 5.61
N THR A 46 -4.96 6.85 5.81
CA THR A 46 -4.86 5.46 6.29
C THR A 46 -5.57 5.22 7.63
N PRO A 47 -5.48 6.11 8.64
CA PRO A 47 -6.22 5.92 9.89
C PRO A 47 -7.73 5.84 9.67
N PHE A 48 -8.29 6.71 8.82
CA PHE A 48 -9.71 6.69 8.47
C PHE A 48 -10.11 5.41 7.74
N LEU A 49 -9.26 4.93 6.81
CA LEU A 49 -9.50 3.67 6.11
C LEU A 49 -9.52 2.47 7.07
N ILE A 50 -8.63 2.45 8.06
CA ILE A 50 -8.60 1.40 9.11
C ILE A 50 -9.94 1.34 9.83
N GLU A 51 -10.48 2.50 10.25
CA GLU A 51 -11.79 2.57 10.88
C GLU A 51 -12.91 2.03 9.97
N CYS A 52 -12.88 2.41 8.68
CA CYS A 52 -13.85 1.93 7.70
C CYS A 52 -13.83 0.40 7.51
N LEU A 53 -12.69 -0.24 7.68
CA LEU A 53 -12.50 -1.68 7.45
C LEU A 53 -12.55 -2.53 8.72
N GLU A 54 -12.70 -1.91 9.89
CA GLU A 54 -12.70 -2.62 11.17
C GLU A 54 -13.69 -3.80 11.17
N GLY A 55 -13.23 -4.96 11.62
CA GLY A 55 -14.04 -6.18 11.74
C GLY A 55 -14.48 -6.81 10.42
N SER A 56 -14.09 -6.27 9.26
CA SER A 56 -14.57 -6.76 7.95
C SER A 56 -13.78 -7.95 7.39
N GLY A 57 -12.55 -8.16 7.87
CA GLY A 57 -11.62 -9.14 7.30
C GLY A 57 -10.94 -8.69 6.00
N VAL A 58 -11.23 -7.48 5.50
CA VAL A 58 -10.51 -6.83 4.40
C VAL A 58 -9.27 -6.16 4.97
N ILE A 59 -8.09 -6.37 4.35
CA ILE A 59 -6.84 -5.78 4.84
C ILE A 59 -6.74 -4.29 4.49
N THR A 60 -6.20 -3.50 5.41
CA THR A 60 -5.74 -2.15 5.10
C THR A 60 -4.30 -2.21 4.60
N GLY A 61 -4.08 -1.76 3.39
CA GLY A 61 -2.75 -1.55 2.82
C GLY A 61 -2.32 -0.09 2.89
N GLY A 62 -1.03 0.13 2.94
CA GLY A 62 -0.43 1.46 2.90
C GLY A 62 0.56 1.61 1.76
N VAL A 63 0.74 2.83 1.25
CA VAL A 63 1.67 3.12 0.15
C VAL A 63 2.88 3.92 0.62
N ALA A 64 4.08 3.52 0.17
CA ALA A 64 5.34 4.18 0.46
C ALA A 64 6.03 4.63 -0.83
N GLY A 65 6.55 5.86 -0.87
CA GLY A 65 7.17 6.42 -2.06
C GLY A 65 6.20 6.69 -3.21
N PHE A 66 4.92 6.76 -2.94
CA PHE A 66 3.88 6.89 -3.97
C PHE A 66 3.60 8.36 -4.31
N PRO A 67 3.39 8.71 -5.62
CA PRO A 67 3.40 7.79 -6.78
C PRO A 67 4.76 7.67 -7.48
N GLY A 68 5.74 8.48 -7.18
CA GLY A 68 6.92 8.71 -8.01
C GLY A 68 8.11 7.78 -7.75
N GLY A 69 8.21 7.18 -6.59
CA GLY A 69 9.30 6.28 -6.20
C GLY A 69 10.68 6.93 -6.03
N ALA A 70 10.80 8.26 -6.20
CA ALA A 70 12.08 8.98 -6.20
C ALA A 70 12.50 9.53 -4.84
N GLU A 71 11.74 9.24 -3.78
CA GLU A 71 12.14 9.55 -2.42
C GLU A 71 13.39 8.78 -2.00
N THR A 72 14.09 9.28 -0.99
CA THR A 72 15.22 8.53 -0.42
C THR A 72 14.73 7.22 0.21
N SER A 73 15.56 6.19 0.21
CA SER A 73 15.24 4.90 0.85
C SER A 73 14.89 5.07 2.33
N ALA A 74 15.54 6.01 3.03
CA ALA A 74 15.24 6.32 4.41
C ALA A 74 13.82 6.92 4.58
N ALA A 75 13.39 7.81 3.69
CA ALA A 75 12.04 8.38 3.73
C ALA A 75 10.97 7.31 3.47
N LYS A 76 11.18 6.45 2.46
CA LYS A 76 10.27 5.33 2.19
C LYS A 76 10.18 4.36 3.38
N ALA A 77 11.31 3.99 3.98
CA ALA A 77 11.36 3.13 5.16
C ALA A 77 10.63 3.76 6.36
N GLN A 78 10.80 5.06 6.58
CA GLN A 78 10.10 5.79 7.63
C GLN A 78 8.58 5.79 7.41
N THR A 79 8.14 6.00 6.17
CA THR A 79 6.72 5.91 5.79
C THR A 79 6.19 4.50 6.05
N ALA A 80 6.88 3.46 5.61
CA ALA A 80 6.50 2.07 5.83
C ALA A 80 6.38 1.75 7.34
N SER A 81 7.37 2.12 8.15
CA SER A 81 7.32 1.95 9.61
C SER A 81 6.14 2.69 10.24
N SER A 82 5.82 3.89 9.75
CA SER A 82 4.66 4.65 10.24
C SER A 82 3.34 3.95 9.91
N LEU A 83 3.20 3.45 8.68
CA LEU A 83 2.01 2.70 8.23
C LEU A 83 1.82 1.40 9.03
N VAL A 84 2.92 0.70 9.33
CA VAL A 84 2.91 -0.49 10.19
C VAL A 84 2.38 -0.15 11.59
N ARG A 85 2.87 0.93 12.19
CA ARG A 85 2.38 1.39 13.51
C ARG A 85 0.91 1.84 13.50
N MET A 86 0.41 2.36 12.37
CA MET A 86 -1.01 2.69 12.21
C MET A 86 -1.89 1.43 12.16
N GLY A 87 -1.34 0.27 11.76
CA GLY A 87 -2.07 -0.99 11.67
C GLY A 87 -2.23 -1.54 10.25
N CYS A 88 -1.48 -1.02 9.26
CA CYS A 88 -1.45 -1.62 7.93
C CYS A 88 -0.92 -3.04 7.97
N SER A 89 -1.56 -3.94 7.23
CA SER A 89 -1.18 -5.35 7.12
C SER A 89 -0.35 -5.66 5.87
N GLU A 90 -0.25 -4.72 4.94
CA GLU A 90 0.53 -4.81 3.71
C GLU A 90 1.07 -3.43 3.34
N ILE A 91 2.27 -3.39 2.76
CA ILE A 91 2.91 -2.15 2.29
C ILE A 91 3.21 -2.28 0.79
N ASP A 92 2.67 -1.34 -0.01
CA ASP A 92 2.99 -1.21 -1.42
C ASP A 92 4.00 -0.07 -1.60
N MET A 93 5.23 -0.40 -2.02
CA MET A 93 6.24 0.60 -2.28
C MET A 93 6.41 0.87 -3.77
N VAL A 94 6.57 2.12 -4.15
CA VAL A 94 7.01 2.44 -5.51
C VAL A 94 8.53 2.32 -5.58
N ASN A 95 9.02 1.54 -6.54
CA ASN A 95 10.46 1.39 -6.77
C ASN A 95 11.10 2.70 -7.26
N ASN A 96 12.42 2.82 -7.15
CA ASN A 96 13.12 3.91 -7.81
C ASN A 96 13.24 3.60 -9.31
N ILE A 97 12.34 4.18 -10.08
CA ILE A 97 12.20 3.96 -11.52
C ILE A 97 13.49 4.33 -12.27
N ALA A 98 14.17 5.40 -11.85
CA ALA A 98 15.41 5.84 -12.49
C ALA A 98 16.55 4.82 -12.29
N TRP A 99 16.68 4.27 -11.09
CA TRP A 99 17.68 3.21 -10.83
C TRP A 99 17.37 1.94 -11.61
N LEU A 100 16.09 1.54 -11.66
CA LEU A 100 15.67 0.36 -12.44
C LEU A 100 16.01 0.55 -13.92
N LYS A 101 15.63 1.68 -14.52
CA LYS A 101 15.92 1.99 -15.93
C LYS A 101 17.41 2.08 -16.22
N ALA A 102 18.22 2.58 -15.28
CA ALA A 102 19.65 2.70 -15.43
C ALA A 102 20.43 1.40 -15.10
N GLY A 103 19.76 0.31 -14.75
CA GLY A 103 20.38 -0.95 -14.35
C GLY A 103 21.20 -0.85 -13.05
N LYS A 104 20.90 0.13 -12.19
CA LYS A 104 21.59 0.35 -10.91
C LYS A 104 21.08 -0.62 -9.84
N GLN A 105 21.49 -1.88 -9.94
CA GLN A 105 21.01 -2.97 -9.10
C GLN A 105 21.26 -2.74 -7.61
N ALA A 106 22.49 -2.35 -7.22
CA ALA A 106 22.84 -2.22 -5.80
C ALA A 106 21.98 -1.18 -5.06
N PRO A 107 21.85 0.10 -5.51
CA PRO A 107 20.97 1.04 -4.86
C PRO A 107 19.50 0.66 -4.96
N TYR A 108 19.05 0.04 -6.06
CA TYR A 108 17.68 -0.47 -6.20
C TYR A 108 17.35 -1.53 -5.14
N GLN A 109 18.24 -2.51 -4.98
CA GLN A 109 18.07 -3.56 -3.96
C GLN A 109 18.11 -3.00 -2.54
N ALA A 110 18.98 -2.03 -2.28
CA ALA A 110 19.06 -1.37 -0.97
C ALA A 110 17.77 -0.61 -0.64
N ASP A 111 17.16 0.05 -1.63
CA ASP A 111 15.89 0.75 -1.50
C ASP A 111 14.74 -0.20 -1.11
N VAL A 112 14.61 -1.31 -1.83
CA VAL A 112 13.59 -2.33 -1.53
C VAL A 112 13.84 -2.94 -0.15
N ARG A 113 15.08 -3.30 0.17
CA ARG A 113 15.45 -3.88 1.46
C ARG A 113 15.09 -2.98 2.64
N ALA A 114 15.35 -1.68 2.52
CA ALA A 114 15.05 -0.72 3.58
C ALA A 114 13.55 -0.70 3.91
N VAL A 115 12.67 -0.79 2.91
CA VAL A 115 11.23 -0.86 3.12
C VAL A 115 10.80 -2.21 3.68
N VAL A 116 11.36 -3.32 3.19
CA VAL A 116 11.07 -4.68 3.69
C VAL A 116 11.42 -4.80 5.18
N GLU A 117 12.58 -4.28 5.59
CA GLU A 117 12.99 -4.27 6.99
C GLU A 117 12.03 -3.43 7.86
N ALA A 118 11.64 -2.25 7.35
CA ALA A 118 10.71 -1.35 8.04
C ALA A 118 9.26 -1.88 8.10
N ALA A 119 8.91 -2.84 7.24
CA ALA A 119 7.59 -3.48 7.21
C ALA A 119 7.40 -4.54 8.31
N GLU A 120 8.45 -4.87 9.07
CA GLU A 120 8.36 -5.77 10.25
C GLU A 120 7.65 -7.09 9.94
N GLY A 121 8.03 -7.75 8.85
CA GLY A 121 7.49 -9.05 8.43
C GLY A 121 6.14 -8.99 7.70
N ARG A 122 5.57 -7.81 7.49
CA ARG A 122 4.38 -7.65 6.64
C ARG A 122 4.75 -7.80 5.16
N PRO A 123 3.84 -8.32 4.33
CA PRO A 123 4.06 -8.36 2.89
C PRO A 123 4.41 -6.98 2.32
N VAL A 124 5.39 -6.95 1.44
CA VAL A 124 5.74 -5.76 0.67
C VAL A 124 5.57 -6.08 -0.81
N LYS A 125 4.72 -5.32 -1.50
CA LYS A 125 4.62 -5.35 -2.96
C LYS A 125 5.41 -4.19 -3.54
N VAL A 126 6.18 -4.47 -4.59
CA VAL A 126 6.95 -3.44 -5.30
C VAL A 126 6.20 -3.04 -6.57
N ILE A 127 5.73 -1.79 -6.60
CA ILE A 127 5.12 -1.19 -7.79
C ILE A 127 6.25 -0.86 -8.77
N ILE A 128 6.14 -1.37 -10.00
CA ILE A 128 7.12 -1.22 -11.09
C ILE A 128 6.53 -0.45 -12.26
#